data_c1aed077d35301aa426a84b9d1263adc
#
_entry.id   c1aed077d35301aa426a84b9d1263adc
#
_cell.length_a   1.000
_cell.length_b   1.000
_cell.length_c   1.000
_cell.angle_alpha   90.00
_cell.angle_beta   90.00
_cell.angle_gamma   90.00
#
_symmetry.space_group_name_H-M   'P 1'
#
loop_
_entity.id
_entity.type
_entity.pdbx_description
1 polymer ?
#
loop_
_entity_poly.entity_id
_entity_poly.type
_entity_poly.pdbx_seq_one_letter_code
_entity_poly.pdbx_strand_id
1 'polypeptide(L)'
;PNFFDNTGAVGFSAKLGTLILLRVNGDFVQDANILEFGTTNKQKFFTHLPVQFYYRFQNTGEDHLKPIGDIAVSNLIGQTTKILVANTVDGSVLPKSVRKFTSVWNEHNGNLKQEPVIDVPKSDPLSYWDAVNYQARHFTFGRYKAEIELAFGTVALKSDSAEFVFYVIPWQLLSVAIPTLIILLIILRWIIKAYNRAIIRRAQKQMQR
;
A
#
# COMPACT_ATOMS: atom_id res chain seq x y z
N PRO A 1 -25.26 63.05 -0.03
CA PRO A 1 -24.81 61.82 -0.65
C PRO A 1 -24.32 60.86 0.42
N ASN A 2 -25.21 59.92 0.77
CA ASN A 2 -24.89 58.88 1.76
C ASN A 2 -24.21 57.72 1.04
N PHE A 3 -22.93 57.63 1.18
CA PHE A 3 -22.17 56.44 0.87
C PHE A 3 -22.17 55.53 2.11
N PHE A 4 -23.17 54.66 2.24
CA PHE A 4 -23.04 53.45 3.04
C PHE A 4 -22.52 52.36 2.11
N ASP A 5 -21.22 52.22 2.13
CA ASP A 5 -20.53 51.12 1.50
C ASP A 5 -20.85 49.87 2.32
N ASN A 6 -21.73 49.06 1.81
CA ASN A 6 -22.09 47.76 2.40
C ASN A 6 -20.98 46.73 2.06
N THR A 7 -19.83 46.90 2.63
CA THR A 7 -18.82 45.83 2.66
C THR A 7 -19.34 44.77 3.63
N GLY A 8 -19.97 43.75 3.06
CA GLY A 8 -20.40 42.56 3.80
C GLY A 8 -19.19 41.89 4.48
N ALA A 9 -19.01 42.19 5.76
CA ALA A 9 -18.05 41.52 6.58
C ALA A 9 -18.49 40.07 6.77
N VAL A 10 -17.80 39.13 6.15
CA VAL A 10 -17.96 37.68 6.42
C VAL A 10 -17.28 37.38 7.75
N GLY A 11 -18.08 37.29 8.81
CA GLY A 11 -17.59 36.88 10.12
C GLY A 11 -17.26 35.41 10.15
N PHE A 12 -15.99 35.04 10.25
CA PHE A 12 -15.57 33.68 10.53
C PHE A 12 -15.61 33.44 12.04
N SER A 13 -16.40 32.44 12.47
CA SER A 13 -16.41 31.97 13.85
C SER A 13 -15.68 30.60 13.91
N ALA A 14 -14.58 30.52 14.63
CA ALA A 14 -13.88 29.28 14.89
C ALA A 14 -14.10 28.87 16.35
N LYS A 15 -14.48 27.60 16.58
CA LYS A 15 -14.56 27.02 17.92
C LYS A 15 -13.39 26.04 18.07
N LEU A 16 -12.53 26.30 19.03
CA LEU A 16 -11.46 25.38 19.43
C LEU A 16 -11.94 24.56 20.61
N GLY A 17 -11.82 23.24 20.51
CA GLY A 17 -12.11 22.31 21.59
C GLY A 17 -10.88 21.44 21.88
N THR A 18 -10.55 21.28 23.16
CA THR A 18 -9.51 20.35 23.62
C THR A 18 -10.19 19.15 24.27
N LEU A 19 -9.83 17.93 23.82
CA LEU A 19 -10.29 16.70 24.44
C LEU A 19 -9.33 16.35 25.58
N ILE A 20 -9.85 16.32 26.82
CA ILE A 20 -9.11 15.86 28.00
C ILE A 20 -9.63 14.48 28.36
N LEU A 21 -8.76 13.47 28.25
CA LEU A 21 -9.04 12.10 28.66
C LEU A 21 -8.53 11.90 30.09
N LEU A 22 -9.47 11.80 31.01
CA LEU A 22 -9.16 11.53 32.44
C LEU A 22 -9.34 10.02 32.69
N ARG A 23 -8.31 9.43 33.30
CA ARG A 23 -8.37 8.05 33.79
C ARG A 23 -8.47 8.05 35.29
N VAL A 24 -9.54 7.51 35.83
CA VAL A 24 -9.74 7.31 37.26
C VAL A 24 -9.26 5.90 37.61
N ASN A 25 -8.52 5.79 38.71
CA ASN A 25 -8.02 4.49 39.17
C ASN A 25 -9.20 3.60 39.65
N GLY A 26 -9.30 2.39 39.13
CA GLY A 26 -10.39 1.44 39.41
C GLY A 26 -10.24 0.18 38.59
N ASP A 27 -11.02 -0.83 38.92
CA ASP A 27 -11.15 -2.06 38.11
C ASP A 27 -11.98 -1.75 36.86
N PHE A 28 -11.39 -1.81 35.69
CA PHE A 28 -12.07 -1.62 34.41
C PHE A 28 -11.67 -2.71 33.42
N VAL A 29 -12.63 -3.11 32.61
CA VAL A 29 -12.42 -4.10 31.58
C VAL A 29 -11.79 -3.43 30.37
N GLN A 30 -10.58 -3.89 30.00
CA GLN A 30 -9.94 -3.55 28.73
C GLN A 30 -10.14 -4.70 27.76
N ASP A 31 -10.90 -4.43 26.68
CA ASP A 31 -11.15 -5.41 25.64
C ASP A 31 -11.39 -4.72 24.29
N ALA A 32 -10.84 -5.31 23.23
CA ALA A 32 -10.97 -4.78 21.89
C ALA A 32 -10.68 -5.85 20.85
N ASN A 33 -11.11 -5.58 19.60
CA ASN A 33 -10.86 -6.47 18.47
C ASN A 33 -10.77 -5.68 17.16
N ILE A 34 -10.15 -6.32 16.16
CA ILE A 34 -10.13 -5.84 14.77
C ILE A 34 -11.43 -6.33 14.11
N LEU A 35 -12.33 -5.39 13.77
CA LEU A 35 -13.55 -5.70 13.05
C LEU A 35 -13.33 -6.00 11.57
N GLU A 36 -12.41 -5.28 10.97
CA GLU A 36 -12.18 -5.32 9.52
C GLU A 36 -10.73 -4.89 9.23
N PHE A 37 -10.08 -5.61 8.34
CA PHE A 37 -8.78 -5.26 7.80
C PHE A 37 -8.78 -5.47 6.28
N GLY A 38 -8.20 -4.54 5.53
CA GLY A 38 -8.13 -4.63 4.08
C GLY A 38 -7.57 -3.38 3.43
N THR A 39 -7.75 -3.29 2.13
CA THR A 39 -7.39 -2.13 1.33
C THR A 39 -8.57 -1.19 1.12
N THR A 40 -8.31 0.08 0.86
CA THR A 40 -9.36 1.05 0.54
C THR A 40 -10.23 0.54 -0.60
N ASN A 41 -11.55 0.68 -0.47
CA ASN A 41 -12.56 0.16 -1.39
C ASN A 41 -12.59 -1.38 -1.53
N LYS A 42 -11.98 -2.14 -0.61
CA LYS A 42 -11.89 -3.60 -0.66
C LYS A 42 -11.26 -4.14 -1.95
N GLN A 43 -10.45 -3.34 -2.59
CA GLN A 43 -9.78 -3.68 -3.83
C GLN A 43 -8.68 -4.72 -3.57
N LYS A 44 -8.64 -5.78 -4.38
CA LYS A 44 -7.64 -6.85 -4.29
C LYS A 44 -6.58 -6.79 -5.39
N PHE A 45 -6.82 -6.00 -6.44
CA PHE A 45 -5.91 -5.90 -7.59
C PHE A 45 -5.43 -4.46 -7.74
N PHE A 46 -4.13 -4.30 -7.79
CA PHE A 46 -3.45 -3.02 -7.97
C PHE A 46 -2.52 -3.08 -9.17
N THR A 47 -2.31 -1.97 -9.83
CA THR A 47 -1.40 -1.87 -10.99
C THR A 47 -0.01 -1.39 -10.57
N HIS A 48 0.07 -0.66 -9.49
CA HIS A 48 1.28 -0.07 -8.93
C HIS A 48 1.06 0.35 -7.48
N LEU A 49 2.10 0.75 -6.79
CA LEU A 49 2.04 1.44 -5.50
C LEU A 49 1.65 2.92 -5.71
N PRO A 50 1.11 3.62 -4.71
CA PRO A 50 0.90 3.17 -3.33
C PRO A 50 -0.35 2.30 -3.15
N VAL A 51 -0.31 1.42 -2.13
CA VAL A 51 -1.47 0.66 -1.67
C VAL A 51 -1.85 1.15 -0.27
N GLN A 52 -3.09 1.61 -0.12
CA GLN A 52 -3.60 2.08 1.15
C GLN A 52 -4.36 0.97 1.87
N PHE A 53 -3.88 0.61 3.05
CA PHE A 53 -4.57 -0.30 3.98
C PHE A 53 -5.42 0.48 4.96
N TYR A 54 -6.49 -0.13 5.43
CA TYR A 54 -7.26 0.34 6.57
C TYR A 54 -7.63 -0.82 7.48
N TYR A 55 -7.83 -0.50 8.74
CA TYR A 55 -8.47 -1.40 9.69
C TYR A 55 -9.45 -0.63 10.55
N ARG A 56 -10.47 -1.35 11.04
CA ARG A 56 -11.43 -0.82 11.98
C ARG A 56 -11.21 -1.53 13.32
N PHE A 57 -10.80 -0.75 14.31
CA PHE A 57 -10.55 -1.23 15.65
C PHE A 57 -11.74 -0.88 16.54
N GLN A 58 -12.33 -1.88 17.16
CA GLN A 58 -13.44 -1.74 18.08
C GLN A 58 -12.95 -1.90 19.51
N ASN A 59 -13.19 -0.90 20.34
CA ASN A 59 -13.00 -0.96 21.78
C ASN A 59 -14.31 -1.40 22.42
N THR A 60 -14.35 -2.60 22.94
CA THR A 60 -15.50 -3.18 23.66
C THR A 60 -15.39 -2.98 25.18
N GLY A 61 -14.24 -2.46 25.62
CA GLY A 61 -13.94 -2.18 27.01
C GLY A 61 -14.58 -0.91 27.55
N GLU A 62 -14.17 -0.54 28.76
CA GLU A 62 -14.65 0.61 29.55
C GLU A 62 -13.61 1.73 29.63
N ASP A 63 -12.38 1.46 29.19
CA ASP A 63 -11.28 2.41 29.15
C ASP A 63 -10.93 2.78 27.68
N HIS A 64 -10.30 3.92 27.48
CA HIS A 64 -9.76 4.27 26.19
C HIS A 64 -8.53 3.41 25.86
N LEU A 65 -8.48 2.88 24.67
CA LEU A 65 -7.40 2.00 24.22
C LEU A 65 -6.65 2.61 23.05
N LYS A 66 -5.33 2.47 23.07
CA LYS A 66 -4.45 2.87 21.98
C LYS A 66 -3.87 1.61 21.37
N PRO A 67 -4.29 1.26 20.14
CA PRO A 67 -3.68 0.13 19.45
C PRO A 67 -2.26 0.47 19.02
N ILE A 68 -1.32 -0.43 19.29
CA ILE A 68 0.08 -0.32 18.93
C ILE A 68 0.45 -1.58 18.17
N GLY A 69 1.10 -1.43 17.02
CA GLY A 69 1.53 -2.57 16.21
C GLY A 69 1.86 -2.17 14.80
N ASP A 70 2.15 -3.19 14.01
CA ASP A 70 2.63 -3.03 12.64
C ASP A 70 1.79 -3.86 11.66
N ILE A 71 1.83 -3.47 10.38
CA ILE A 71 1.31 -4.24 9.26
C ILE A 71 2.51 -4.78 8.49
N ALA A 72 2.72 -6.08 8.53
CA ALA A 72 3.74 -6.76 7.76
C ALA A 72 3.20 -7.14 6.38
N VAL A 73 3.87 -6.69 5.32
CA VAL A 73 3.55 -7.08 3.94
C VAL A 73 4.58 -8.09 3.46
N SER A 74 4.13 -9.29 3.12
CA SER A 74 4.97 -10.40 2.66
C SER A 74 4.64 -10.80 1.23
N ASN A 75 5.65 -11.26 0.49
CA ASN A 75 5.50 -11.79 -0.86
C ASN A 75 5.02 -13.25 -0.87
N LEU A 76 4.85 -13.84 -2.06
CA LEU A 76 4.38 -15.22 -2.25
C LEU A 76 5.22 -16.27 -1.53
N ILE A 77 6.52 -16.04 -1.37
CA ILE A 77 7.44 -16.97 -0.70
C ILE A 77 7.55 -16.73 0.81
N GLY A 78 6.70 -15.86 1.37
CA GLY A 78 6.67 -15.57 2.80
C GLY A 78 7.74 -14.57 3.28
N GLN A 79 8.51 -13.99 2.37
CA GLN A 79 9.50 -12.98 2.73
C GLN A 79 8.82 -11.64 2.99
N THR A 80 9.07 -11.02 4.14
CA THR A 80 8.57 -9.69 4.47
C THR A 80 9.23 -8.66 3.57
N THR A 81 8.40 -7.98 2.79
CA THR A 81 8.82 -6.93 1.86
C THR A 81 8.80 -5.57 2.53
N LYS A 82 7.84 -5.32 3.40
CA LYS A 82 7.65 -4.04 4.09
C LYS A 82 6.95 -4.22 5.43
N ILE A 83 7.29 -3.34 6.38
CA ILE A 83 6.61 -3.21 7.67
C ILE A 83 6.09 -1.78 7.76
N LEU A 84 4.80 -1.63 8.02
CA LEU A 84 4.12 -0.35 8.12
C LEU A 84 3.61 -0.16 9.55
N VAL A 85 3.73 1.05 10.08
CA VAL A 85 3.14 1.39 11.36
C VAL A 85 1.61 1.38 11.24
N ALA A 86 0.92 0.63 12.08
CA ALA A 86 -0.53 0.48 12.01
C ALA A 86 -1.25 1.76 12.48
N ASN A 87 -0.83 2.36 13.60
CA ASN A 87 -1.42 3.57 14.17
C ASN A 87 -0.52 4.78 13.88
N THR A 88 -0.60 5.32 12.67
CA THR A 88 0.23 6.42 12.17
C THR A 88 -0.06 7.76 12.84
N VAL A 89 -1.28 7.96 13.35
CA VAL A 89 -1.73 9.21 13.99
C VAL A 89 -1.66 9.17 15.51
N ASP A 90 -1.09 8.11 16.07
CA ASP A 90 -0.97 7.90 17.53
C ASP A 90 -2.31 8.04 18.28
N GLY A 91 -3.39 7.59 17.61
CA GLY A 91 -4.76 7.82 18.05
C GLY A 91 -5.26 6.78 19.05
N SER A 92 -6.07 7.22 20.01
CA SER A 92 -6.80 6.36 20.94
C SER A 92 -8.23 6.11 20.46
N VAL A 93 -8.82 5.00 20.91
CA VAL A 93 -10.21 4.61 20.65
C VAL A 93 -10.98 4.67 21.96
N LEU A 94 -12.05 5.45 21.96
CA LEU A 94 -12.89 5.66 23.14
C LEU A 94 -13.65 4.38 23.52
N PRO A 95 -14.08 4.22 24.78
CA PRO A 95 -14.90 3.11 25.22
C PRO A 95 -16.13 2.91 24.33
N LYS A 96 -16.48 1.66 24.06
CA LYS A 96 -17.67 1.27 23.29
C LYS A 96 -17.75 1.90 21.89
N SER A 97 -16.61 2.27 21.31
CA SER A 97 -16.54 2.92 20.00
C SER A 97 -15.69 2.16 19.00
N VAL A 98 -15.84 2.53 17.73
CA VAL A 98 -15.06 2.01 16.62
C VAL A 98 -14.30 3.15 15.95
N ARG A 99 -13.02 2.96 15.71
CA ARG A 99 -12.21 3.92 14.96
C ARG A 99 -11.53 3.26 13.77
N LYS A 100 -11.54 3.95 12.64
CA LYS A 100 -10.82 3.56 11.44
C LYS A 100 -9.43 4.18 11.44
N PHE A 101 -8.43 3.35 11.16
CA PHE A 101 -7.04 3.76 10.95
C PHE A 101 -6.63 3.42 9.53
N THR A 102 -5.65 4.14 9.03
CA THR A 102 -5.11 3.94 7.68
C THR A 102 -3.60 3.94 7.70
N SER A 103 -3.00 3.10 6.87
CA SER A 103 -1.57 3.03 6.64
C SER A 103 -1.30 2.88 5.14
N VAL A 104 -0.20 3.43 4.65
CA VAL A 104 0.10 3.47 3.22
C VAL A 104 1.40 2.74 2.94
N TRP A 105 1.35 1.77 2.05
CA TRP A 105 2.52 1.15 1.48
C TRP A 105 2.97 1.92 0.24
N ASN A 106 3.99 2.73 0.41
CA ASN A 106 4.65 3.48 -0.66
C ASN A 106 5.81 2.70 -1.25
N GLU A 107 6.50 3.34 -2.18
CA GLU A 107 7.67 2.84 -2.86
C GLU A 107 8.77 2.29 -1.94
N HIS A 108 9.54 1.42 -2.51
CA HIS A 108 10.59 0.69 -1.83
C HIS A 108 11.84 1.57 -1.65
N ASN A 109 11.99 2.20 -0.50
CA ASN A 109 13.17 3.00 -0.16
C ASN A 109 14.27 2.18 0.56
N GLY A 110 14.32 0.88 0.35
CA GLY A 110 15.35 0.02 0.98
C GLY A 110 15.15 -0.27 2.47
N ASN A 111 14.37 0.52 3.20
CA ASN A 111 14.08 0.30 4.62
C ASN A 111 12.83 -0.59 4.75
N LEU A 112 12.94 -1.66 5.55
CA LEU A 112 11.81 -2.56 5.82
C LEU A 112 10.71 -1.82 6.60
N LYS A 113 11.08 -1.00 7.59
CA LYS A 113 10.13 -0.22 8.40
C LYS A 113 9.92 1.15 7.77
N GLN A 114 8.67 1.51 7.54
CA GLN A 114 8.28 2.79 6.96
C GLN A 114 7.75 3.72 8.04
N GLU A 115 8.19 4.98 7.98
CA GLU A 115 7.62 6.04 8.81
C GLU A 115 6.14 6.31 8.46
N PRO A 116 5.34 6.79 9.41
CA PRO A 116 3.93 7.06 9.18
C PRO A 116 3.75 8.10 8.06
N VAL A 117 2.98 7.73 7.04
CA VAL A 117 2.56 8.65 5.98
C VAL A 117 1.13 9.07 6.28
N ILE A 118 0.95 10.34 6.63
CA ILE A 118 -0.35 10.90 7.03
C ILE A 118 -1.20 11.23 5.80
N ASP A 119 -0.55 11.68 4.72
CA ASP A 119 -1.23 12.05 3.48
C ASP A 119 -0.85 11.11 2.34
N VAL A 120 -1.86 10.51 1.72
CA VAL A 120 -1.70 9.83 0.43
C VAL A 120 -1.69 10.90 -0.66
N PRO A 121 -0.63 11.04 -1.44
CA PRO A 121 -0.67 11.92 -2.59
C PRO A 121 -1.84 11.52 -3.48
N LYS A 122 -2.73 12.46 -3.76
CA LYS A 122 -3.79 12.28 -4.74
C LYS A 122 -3.09 12.17 -6.10
N SER A 123 -2.76 10.95 -6.51
CA SER A 123 -2.18 10.72 -7.83
C SER A 123 -3.30 10.92 -8.85
N ASP A 124 -3.16 11.93 -9.68
CA ASP A 124 -3.93 12.01 -10.93
C ASP A 124 -3.67 10.73 -11.74
N PRO A 125 -4.67 10.27 -12.50
CA PRO A 125 -4.48 9.09 -13.35
C PRO A 125 -3.31 9.33 -14.29
N LEU A 126 -2.25 8.51 -14.13
CA LEU A 126 -1.06 8.58 -14.97
C LEU A 126 -1.45 8.34 -16.45
N SER A 127 -0.84 9.09 -17.36
CA SER A 127 -0.87 8.74 -18.78
C SER A 127 -0.36 7.31 -18.97
N TYR A 128 -0.80 6.60 -20.02
CA TYR A 128 -0.37 5.22 -20.26
C TYR A 128 1.15 5.06 -20.24
N TRP A 129 1.88 5.93 -20.92
CA TRP A 129 3.35 5.88 -20.99
C TRP A 129 4.02 6.27 -19.67
N ASP A 130 3.43 7.20 -18.94
CA ASP A 130 3.93 7.56 -17.60
C ASP A 130 3.73 6.40 -16.63
N ALA A 131 2.61 5.69 -16.74
CA ALA A 131 2.35 4.49 -15.96
C ALA A 131 3.35 3.36 -16.30
N VAL A 132 3.67 3.14 -17.58
CA VAL A 132 4.71 2.18 -18.01
C VAL A 132 6.07 2.54 -17.42
N ASN A 133 6.49 3.81 -17.55
CA ASN A 133 7.77 4.30 -17.00
C ASN A 133 7.81 4.18 -15.48
N TYR A 134 6.72 4.54 -14.81
CA TYR A 134 6.61 4.43 -13.36
C TYR A 134 6.73 2.97 -12.90
N GLN A 135 5.96 2.06 -13.52
CA GLN A 135 6.00 0.63 -13.22
C GLN A 135 7.36 -0.02 -13.54
N ALA A 136 8.08 0.47 -14.56
CA ALA A 136 9.42 -0.01 -14.89
C ALA A 136 10.45 0.40 -13.83
N ARG A 137 10.32 1.60 -13.26
CA ARG A 137 11.23 2.10 -12.21
C ARG A 137 10.92 1.51 -10.84
N HIS A 138 9.64 1.24 -10.54
CA HIS A 138 9.11 0.76 -9.27
C HIS A 138 8.44 -0.60 -9.44
N PHE A 139 9.20 -1.54 -10.00
CA PHE A 139 8.66 -2.85 -10.37
C PHE A 139 8.21 -3.63 -9.13
N THR A 140 6.90 -3.82 -9.05
CA THR A 140 6.25 -4.60 -8.00
C THR A 140 5.27 -5.55 -8.67
N PHE A 141 5.50 -6.84 -8.52
CA PHE A 141 4.70 -7.87 -9.18
C PHE A 141 4.47 -9.07 -8.27
N GLY A 142 3.24 -9.54 -8.21
CA GLY A 142 2.90 -10.80 -7.58
C GLY A 142 1.75 -10.74 -6.59
N ARG A 143 1.63 -11.84 -5.85
CA ARG A 143 0.70 -11.98 -4.74
C ARG A 143 1.39 -11.54 -3.46
N TYR A 144 0.69 -10.71 -2.69
CA TYR A 144 1.14 -10.22 -1.39
C TYR A 144 0.12 -10.58 -0.31
N LYS A 145 0.62 -10.82 0.88
CA LYS A 145 -0.15 -11.00 2.11
C LYS A 145 0.21 -9.85 3.05
N ALA A 146 -0.78 -9.07 3.46
CA ALA A 146 -0.66 -8.12 4.54
C ALA A 146 -1.19 -8.77 5.82
N GLU A 147 -0.42 -8.70 6.89
CA GLU A 147 -0.77 -9.22 8.21
C GLU A 147 -0.62 -8.09 9.21
N ILE A 148 -1.71 -7.77 9.90
CA ILE A 148 -1.72 -6.77 10.96
C ILE A 148 -1.68 -7.48 12.31
N GLU A 149 -0.80 -7.02 13.19
CA GLU A 149 -0.75 -7.45 14.57
C GLU A 149 -0.82 -6.21 15.45
N LEU A 150 -1.82 -6.15 16.33
CA LEU A 150 -2.06 -5.05 17.23
C LEU A 150 -2.02 -5.52 18.66
N ALA A 151 -1.26 -4.81 19.49
CA ALA A 151 -1.29 -4.95 20.94
C ALA A 151 -2.02 -3.74 21.54
N PHE A 152 -2.77 -3.98 22.59
CA PHE A 152 -3.54 -2.95 23.30
C PHE A 152 -3.72 -3.32 24.79
N GLY A 153 -4.09 -2.33 25.58
CA GLY A 153 -4.25 -2.48 27.02
C GLY A 153 -3.00 -2.02 27.80
N THR A 154 -3.22 -1.71 29.05
CA THR A 154 -2.17 -1.20 29.98
C THR A 154 -2.04 -2.06 31.21
N VAL A 155 -3.09 -2.76 31.62
CA VAL A 155 -3.09 -3.66 32.80
C VAL A 155 -2.72 -5.08 32.37
N ALA A 156 -3.32 -5.55 31.29
CA ALA A 156 -2.96 -6.81 30.64
C ALA A 156 -2.82 -6.55 29.15
N LEU A 157 -1.63 -6.78 28.61
CA LEU A 157 -1.39 -6.64 27.18
C LEU A 157 -2.15 -7.74 26.45
N LYS A 158 -3.11 -7.35 25.63
CA LYS A 158 -3.83 -8.23 24.72
C LYS A 158 -3.38 -7.97 23.28
N SER A 159 -3.48 -8.95 22.43
CA SER A 159 -3.20 -8.81 21.00
C SER A 159 -4.35 -9.36 20.18
N ASP A 160 -4.50 -8.78 19.00
CA ASP A 160 -5.40 -9.29 17.95
C ASP A 160 -4.73 -9.12 16.60
N SER A 161 -5.02 -10.03 15.67
CA SER A 161 -4.40 -10.07 14.36
C SER A 161 -5.41 -10.34 13.26
N ALA A 162 -5.13 -9.82 12.07
CA ALA A 162 -5.92 -10.08 10.89
C ALA A 162 -5.03 -10.13 9.64
N GLU A 163 -5.48 -10.83 8.60
CA GLU A 163 -4.74 -10.96 7.36
C GLU A 163 -5.59 -10.57 6.15
N PHE A 164 -4.91 -10.08 5.12
CA PHE A 164 -5.52 -9.73 3.85
C PHE A 164 -4.58 -10.05 2.69
N VAL A 165 -5.12 -10.68 1.65
CA VAL A 165 -4.37 -11.05 0.44
C VAL A 165 -4.77 -10.17 -0.72
N PHE A 166 -3.77 -9.65 -1.45
CA PHE A 166 -3.96 -8.81 -2.62
C PHE A 166 -2.89 -9.09 -3.68
N TYR A 167 -3.09 -8.52 -4.87
CA TYR A 167 -2.23 -8.74 -6.03
C TYR A 167 -1.80 -7.39 -6.61
N VAL A 168 -0.52 -7.29 -6.98
CA VAL A 168 0.00 -6.16 -7.74
C VAL A 168 0.41 -6.67 -9.12
N ILE A 169 -0.23 -6.18 -10.17
CA ILE A 169 0.00 -6.62 -11.55
C ILE A 169 0.21 -5.38 -12.43
N PRO A 170 1.45 -5.05 -12.81
CA PRO A 170 1.76 -3.89 -13.64
C PRO A 170 1.38 -4.17 -15.10
N TRP A 171 0.08 -4.21 -15.40
CA TRP A 171 -0.43 -4.66 -16.69
C TRP A 171 0.00 -3.76 -17.86
N GLN A 172 0.18 -2.43 -17.63
CA GLN A 172 0.65 -1.53 -18.67
C GLN A 172 2.09 -1.88 -19.09
N LEU A 173 2.97 -2.13 -18.12
CA LEU A 173 4.34 -2.57 -18.38
C LEU A 173 4.35 -3.92 -19.08
N LEU A 174 3.55 -4.88 -18.62
CA LEU A 174 3.46 -6.22 -19.22
C LEU A 174 2.93 -6.18 -20.65
N SER A 175 1.98 -5.30 -20.96
CA SER A 175 1.44 -5.16 -22.32
C SER A 175 2.46 -4.62 -23.33
N VAL A 176 3.52 -3.94 -22.88
CA VAL A 176 4.66 -3.52 -23.73
C VAL A 176 5.76 -4.57 -23.72
N ALA A 177 6.12 -5.09 -22.54
CA ALA A 177 7.25 -6.00 -22.38
C ALA A 177 7.04 -7.36 -23.09
N ILE A 178 5.83 -7.94 -22.99
CA ILE A 178 5.54 -9.25 -23.57
C ILE A 178 5.63 -9.24 -25.11
N PRO A 179 4.97 -8.33 -25.85
CA PRO A 179 5.11 -8.26 -27.31
C PRO A 179 6.55 -7.95 -27.73
N THR A 180 7.24 -7.06 -27.04
CA THR A 180 8.64 -6.75 -27.32
C THR A 180 9.53 -7.98 -27.18
N LEU A 181 9.34 -8.77 -26.13
CA LEU A 181 10.08 -10.02 -25.92
C LEU A 181 9.79 -11.04 -27.05
N ILE A 182 8.52 -11.18 -27.43
CA ILE A 182 8.13 -12.09 -28.54
C ILE A 182 8.81 -11.68 -29.84
N ILE A 183 8.79 -10.40 -30.20
CA ILE A 183 9.46 -9.88 -31.41
C ILE A 183 10.96 -10.17 -31.35
N LEU A 184 11.60 -9.92 -30.21
CA LEU A 184 13.03 -10.18 -30.03
C LEU A 184 13.37 -11.65 -30.18
N LEU A 185 12.54 -12.56 -29.66
CA LEU A 185 12.73 -14.01 -29.85
C LEU A 185 12.57 -14.44 -31.30
N ILE A 186 11.62 -13.86 -32.04
CA ILE A 186 11.45 -14.12 -33.48
C ILE A 186 12.69 -13.66 -34.25
N ILE A 187 13.18 -12.45 -33.97
CA ILE A 187 14.38 -11.92 -34.62
C ILE A 187 15.59 -12.80 -34.31
N LEU A 188 15.78 -13.19 -33.05
CA LEU A 188 16.87 -14.07 -32.61
C LEU A 188 16.82 -15.42 -33.36
N ARG A 189 15.63 -16.02 -33.44
CA ARG A 189 15.41 -17.26 -34.19
C ARG A 189 15.78 -17.09 -35.67
N TRP A 190 15.45 -15.96 -36.27
CA TRP A 190 15.77 -15.65 -37.67
C TRP A 190 17.28 -15.51 -37.89
N ILE A 191 17.97 -14.82 -36.98
CA ILE A 191 19.43 -14.68 -37.00
C ILE A 191 20.12 -16.03 -36.89
N ILE A 192 19.72 -16.87 -35.93
CA ILE A 192 20.28 -18.22 -35.74
C ILE A 192 20.08 -19.07 -37.02
N LYS A 193 18.88 -19.01 -37.60
CA LYS A 193 18.58 -19.75 -38.86
C LYS A 193 19.43 -19.25 -40.04
N ALA A 194 19.64 -17.93 -40.16
CA ALA A 194 20.47 -17.35 -41.21
C ALA A 194 21.95 -17.75 -41.03
N TYR A 195 22.45 -17.71 -39.78
CA TYR A 195 23.81 -18.13 -39.43
C TYR A 195 24.06 -19.60 -39.74
N ASN A 196 23.17 -20.49 -39.35
CA ASN A 196 23.28 -21.93 -39.61
C ASN A 196 23.29 -22.22 -41.13
N ARG A 197 22.42 -21.52 -41.91
CA ARG A 197 22.43 -21.63 -43.39
C ARG A 197 23.76 -21.18 -44.01
N ALA A 198 24.36 -20.09 -43.47
CA ALA A 198 25.64 -19.60 -43.96
C ALA A 198 26.78 -20.60 -43.69
N ILE A 199 26.80 -21.23 -42.52
CA ILE A 199 27.80 -22.27 -42.18
C ILE A 199 27.67 -23.49 -43.12
N ILE A 200 26.46 -24.00 -43.28
CA ILE A 200 26.19 -25.16 -44.17
C ILE A 200 26.65 -24.86 -45.61
N ARG A 201 26.35 -23.68 -46.13
CA ARG A 201 26.79 -23.28 -47.47
C ARG A 201 28.32 -23.18 -47.58
N ARG A 202 29.02 -22.72 -46.53
CA ARG A 202 30.50 -22.68 -46.51
C ARG A 202 31.09 -24.08 -46.47
N ALA A 203 30.57 -24.97 -45.64
CA ALA A 203 31.03 -26.35 -45.55
C ALA A 203 30.82 -27.14 -46.88
N GLN A 204 29.68 -26.95 -47.55
CA GLN A 204 29.42 -27.57 -48.86
C GLN A 204 30.39 -27.06 -49.94
N LYS A 205 30.76 -25.78 -49.94
CA LYS A 205 31.76 -25.24 -50.90
C LYS A 205 33.16 -25.80 -50.68
N GLN A 206 33.53 -26.14 -49.43
CA GLN A 206 34.84 -26.76 -49.14
C GLN A 206 34.91 -28.24 -49.56
N MET A 207 33.79 -28.95 -49.52
CA MET A 207 33.74 -30.37 -49.97
C MET A 207 33.72 -30.55 -51.49
N GLN A 208 33.48 -29.48 -52.28
CA GLN A 208 33.46 -29.50 -53.76
C GLN A 208 34.79 -29.02 -54.38
N ARG A 209 35.78 -28.72 -53.59
CA ARG A 209 37.17 -28.45 -54.02
C ARG A 209 38.08 -29.61 -53.68
#